data_9ef03e1e1ffb4369d422bea71299e8a3
#
_entry.id   9ef03e1e1ffb4369d422bea71299e8a3
#
_cell.length_a   1.000
_cell.length_b   1.000
_cell.length_c   1.000
_cell.angle_alpha   90.00
_cell.angle_beta   90.00
_cell.angle_gamma   90.00
#
_symmetry.space_group_name_H-M   'P 1'
#
loop_
_entity.id
_entity.type
_entity.pdbx_description
1 polymer ?
#
loop_
_entity_poly.entity_id
_entity_poly.type
_entity_poly.pdbx_seq_one_letter_code
_entity_poly.pdbx_strand_id
1 'polypeptide(L)'
;NDFKKKNDFFSSGYLMSGKSSLKYCQELKSHIEEFIEKNFNKKKYNYTLPNNKKIIEISKKLFESNESLKSNLKKIFNNKIIISDISVYRNYYFDDKNLLNEQYSNFYHCDHYLKTMFKVFIILDDVDENTGPLYFFDKKTTKKIIPKFYKSRNNYNSKLNQIFKAIKFTGKIGETLICSTTECLHKAGIPKKNKTRDIVVYNLFNYEKDDPWYFQSDLSHSLSKKIGKINI
;
A
#
# COMPACT_ATOMS: atom_id res chain seq x y z
N ASN A 1 18.97 -18.37 6.00
CA ASN A 1 17.53 -18.07 5.81
C ASN A 1 17.26 -16.58 5.51
N ASP A 2 18.05 -15.67 6.06
CA ASP A 2 17.89 -14.22 5.93
C ASP A 2 18.32 -13.69 4.56
N PHE A 3 19.42 -14.23 4.03
CA PHE A 3 19.91 -13.95 2.69
C PHE A 3 18.88 -14.34 1.62
N LYS A 4 18.15 -15.46 1.82
CA LYS A 4 17.08 -15.90 0.94
C LYS A 4 15.92 -14.90 0.92
N LYS A 5 15.43 -14.44 2.07
CA LYS A 5 14.32 -13.46 2.14
C LYS A 5 14.67 -12.11 1.50
N LYS A 6 15.90 -11.63 1.68
CA LYS A 6 16.40 -10.42 1.04
C LYS A 6 16.42 -10.60 -0.49
N ASN A 7 16.98 -11.68 -0.97
CA ASN A 7 17.02 -11.99 -2.41
C ASN A 7 15.61 -12.18 -2.98
N ASP A 8 14.70 -12.82 -2.25
CA ASP A 8 13.32 -13.01 -2.66
C ASP A 8 12.60 -11.66 -2.85
N PHE A 9 12.74 -10.71 -1.91
CA PHE A 9 12.15 -9.38 -2.05
C PHE A 9 12.74 -8.60 -3.24
N PHE A 10 14.05 -8.56 -3.38
CA PHE A 10 14.69 -7.82 -4.49
C PHE A 10 14.42 -8.45 -5.87
N SER A 11 14.18 -9.74 -5.94
CA SER A 11 13.83 -10.44 -7.18
C SER A 11 12.35 -10.36 -7.53
N SER A 12 11.47 -10.54 -6.55
CA SER A 12 10.01 -10.53 -6.73
C SER A 12 9.39 -9.14 -6.63
N GLY A 13 9.98 -8.25 -5.83
CA GLY A 13 9.47 -6.92 -5.51
C GLY A 13 8.40 -6.92 -4.41
N TYR A 14 8.12 -8.06 -3.77
CA TYR A 14 7.13 -8.13 -2.68
C TYR A 14 7.45 -9.23 -1.66
N LEU A 15 6.87 -9.10 -0.47
CA LEU A 15 6.99 -10.09 0.60
C LEU A 15 5.76 -10.02 1.54
N MET A 16 5.13 -11.16 1.81
CA MET A 16 4.14 -11.29 2.89
C MET A 16 4.85 -11.26 4.24
N SER A 17 4.35 -10.47 5.19
CA SER A 17 5.11 -10.11 6.39
C SER A 17 4.32 -10.25 7.69
N GLY A 18 3.69 -11.42 7.88
CA GLY A 18 2.99 -11.76 9.10
C GLY A 18 1.73 -10.92 9.36
N LYS A 19 1.35 -10.82 10.64
CA LYS A 19 0.15 -10.11 11.07
C LYS A 19 0.46 -9.05 12.10
N SER A 20 -0.19 -7.90 11.93
CA SER A 20 -0.22 -6.81 12.90
C SER A 20 -1.34 -7.01 13.93
N SER A 21 -1.29 -6.27 15.04
CA SER A 21 -2.22 -6.39 16.15
C SER A 21 -3.67 -6.13 15.73
N LEU A 22 -4.55 -7.07 16.02
CA LEU A 22 -6.00 -6.96 15.79
C LEU A 22 -6.60 -5.74 16.51
N LYS A 23 -6.15 -5.46 17.74
CA LYS A 23 -6.58 -4.30 18.53
C LYS A 23 -6.43 -2.98 17.76
N TYR A 24 -5.24 -2.72 17.21
CA TYR A 24 -4.99 -1.46 16.50
C TYR A 24 -5.64 -1.42 15.11
N CYS A 25 -5.83 -2.57 14.46
CA CYS A 25 -6.64 -2.66 13.24
C CYS A 25 -8.08 -2.23 13.50
N GLN A 26 -8.71 -2.76 14.56
CA GLN A 26 -10.07 -2.44 14.96
C GLN A 26 -10.22 -0.98 15.39
N GLU A 27 -9.23 -0.44 16.12
CA GLU A 27 -9.22 0.96 16.53
C GLU A 27 -9.19 1.91 15.33
N LEU A 28 -8.33 1.65 14.32
CA LEU A 28 -8.31 2.43 13.08
C LEU A 28 -9.61 2.27 12.29
N LYS A 29 -10.18 1.08 12.23
CA LYS A 29 -11.46 0.82 11.56
C LYS A 29 -12.59 1.63 12.20
N SER A 30 -12.69 1.68 13.53
CA SER A 30 -13.68 2.50 14.24
C SER A 30 -13.52 3.99 13.89
N HIS A 31 -12.31 4.49 13.79
CA HIS A 31 -12.07 5.88 13.36
C HIS A 31 -12.47 6.14 11.89
N ILE A 32 -12.32 5.14 11.00
CA ILE A 32 -12.85 5.24 9.63
C ILE A 32 -14.39 5.36 9.68
N GLU A 33 -15.05 4.54 10.47
CA GLU A 33 -16.52 4.52 10.60
C GLU A 33 -17.03 5.85 11.15
N GLU A 34 -16.49 6.33 12.27
CA GLU A 34 -16.82 7.65 12.85
C GLU A 34 -16.60 8.81 11.86
N PHE A 35 -15.52 8.77 11.09
CA PHE A 35 -15.22 9.80 10.11
C PHE A 35 -16.21 9.80 8.95
N ILE A 36 -16.59 8.60 8.48
CA ILE A 36 -17.55 8.45 7.39
C ILE A 36 -18.96 8.88 7.82
N GLU A 37 -19.42 8.51 9.02
CA GLU A 37 -20.71 8.94 9.54
C GLU A 37 -20.87 10.46 9.51
N LYS A 38 -19.79 11.20 9.83
CA LYS A 38 -19.80 12.68 9.84
C LYS A 38 -19.64 13.31 8.45
N ASN A 39 -19.04 12.59 7.48
CA ASN A 39 -18.61 13.15 6.21
C ASN A 39 -19.17 12.39 5.00
N PHE A 40 -20.22 11.57 5.17
CA PHE A 40 -20.72 10.72 4.10
C PHE A 40 -21.21 11.54 2.89
N ASN A 41 -20.70 11.15 1.72
CA ASN A 41 -21.10 11.71 0.43
C ASN A 41 -21.23 10.59 -0.61
N LYS A 42 -22.42 10.37 -1.13
CA LYS A 42 -22.74 9.31 -2.12
C LYS A 42 -21.89 9.36 -3.41
N LYS A 43 -21.28 10.51 -3.71
CA LYS A 43 -20.41 10.68 -4.89
C LYS A 43 -18.94 10.36 -4.62
N LYS A 44 -18.59 10.06 -3.37
CA LYS A 44 -17.22 9.80 -2.97
C LYS A 44 -16.98 8.30 -2.80
N TYR A 45 -16.00 7.77 -3.51
CA TYR A 45 -15.67 6.33 -3.52
C TYR A 45 -14.47 5.95 -2.65
N ASN A 46 -13.80 6.95 -2.08
CA ASN A 46 -12.69 6.78 -1.15
C ASN A 46 -12.80 7.76 0.00
N TYR A 47 -12.63 7.26 1.22
CA TYR A 47 -12.57 8.07 2.44
C TYR A 47 -11.24 7.83 3.13
N THR A 48 -10.39 8.83 3.10
CA THR A 48 -9.09 8.82 3.77
C THR A 48 -9.18 9.60 5.06
N LEU A 49 -8.73 9.00 6.17
CA LEU A 49 -8.65 9.68 7.46
C LEU A 49 -7.62 10.82 7.40
N PRO A 50 -7.91 11.96 8.04
CA PRO A 50 -6.91 13.00 8.20
C PRO A 50 -5.77 12.51 9.10
N ASN A 51 -4.52 12.80 8.74
CA ASN A 51 -3.33 12.47 9.52
C ASN A 51 -3.18 13.39 10.74
N ASN A 52 -4.09 13.26 11.71
CA ASN A 52 -3.97 13.90 13.01
C ASN A 52 -3.07 13.08 13.95
N LYS A 53 -2.69 13.68 15.08
CA LYS A 53 -1.78 13.06 16.07
C LYS A 53 -2.25 11.67 16.52
N LYS A 54 -3.57 11.51 16.78
CA LYS A 54 -4.15 10.23 17.23
C LYS A 54 -4.02 9.14 16.19
N ILE A 55 -4.42 9.42 14.93
CA ILE A 55 -4.36 8.45 13.83
C ILE A 55 -2.90 8.04 13.54
N ILE A 56 -1.97 9.01 13.55
CA ILE A 56 -0.54 8.74 13.38
C ILE A 56 -0.03 7.82 14.51
N GLU A 57 -0.39 8.09 15.76
CA GLU A 57 0.04 7.29 16.92
C GLU A 57 -0.47 5.85 16.86
N ILE A 58 -1.77 5.65 16.58
CA ILE A 58 -2.36 4.30 16.43
C ILE A 58 -1.70 3.56 15.27
N SER A 59 -1.50 4.24 14.15
CA SER A 59 -0.84 3.65 12.97
C SER A 59 0.60 3.24 13.26
N LYS A 60 1.35 4.02 14.05
CA LYS A 60 2.69 3.62 14.52
C LYS A 60 2.65 2.37 15.38
N LYS A 61 1.76 2.33 16.38
CA LYS A 61 1.58 1.15 17.24
C LYS A 61 1.19 -0.09 16.42
N LEU A 62 0.34 0.08 15.41
CA LEU A 62 -0.03 -1.00 14.49
C LEU A 62 1.18 -1.53 13.73
N PHE A 63 2.00 -0.65 13.16
CA PHE A 63 3.23 -1.03 12.45
C PHE A 63 4.22 -1.75 13.38
N GLU A 64 4.47 -1.18 14.55
CA GLU A 64 5.41 -1.70 15.54
C GLU A 64 4.96 -3.03 16.16
N SER A 65 3.66 -3.31 16.18
CA SER A 65 3.11 -4.57 16.73
C SER A 65 3.41 -5.80 15.87
N ASN A 66 3.90 -5.62 14.64
CA ASN A 66 4.21 -6.72 13.73
C ASN A 66 5.71 -7.05 13.76
N GLU A 67 6.10 -7.99 14.63
CA GLU A 67 7.50 -8.42 14.77
C GLU A 67 8.06 -9.01 13.46
N SER A 68 7.23 -9.74 12.69
CA SER A 68 7.66 -10.29 11.39
C SER A 68 7.96 -9.16 10.40
N LEU A 69 7.15 -8.10 10.38
CA LEU A 69 7.38 -6.92 9.55
C LEU A 69 8.71 -6.24 9.91
N LYS A 70 8.91 -5.93 11.20
CA LYS A 70 10.15 -5.29 11.68
C LYS A 70 11.39 -6.14 11.34
N SER A 71 11.32 -7.45 11.63
CA SER A 71 12.41 -8.38 11.33
C SER A 71 12.72 -8.43 9.82
N ASN A 72 11.70 -8.49 8.98
CA ASN A 72 11.88 -8.52 7.53
C ASN A 72 12.45 -7.22 6.99
N LEU A 73 11.94 -6.07 7.45
CA LEU A 73 12.44 -4.76 7.05
C LEU A 73 13.90 -4.56 7.47
N LYS A 74 14.26 -4.95 8.71
CA LYS A 74 15.64 -4.92 9.19
C LYS A 74 16.58 -5.75 8.31
N LYS A 75 16.16 -6.96 7.92
CA LYS A 75 16.95 -7.86 7.07
C LYS A 75 17.11 -7.34 5.65
N ILE A 76 16.05 -6.76 5.07
CA ILE A 76 16.06 -6.24 3.70
C ILE A 76 16.85 -4.92 3.62
N PHE A 77 16.67 -4.00 4.57
CA PHE A 77 17.09 -2.60 4.45
C PHE A 77 18.11 -2.13 5.50
N ASN A 78 18.67 -3.03 6.32
CA ASN A 78 19.71 -2.72 7.33
C ASN A 78 19.34 -1.54 8.25
N ASN A 79 18.11 -1.45 8.75
CA ASN A 79 17.61 -0.40 9.66
C ASN A 79 17.56 1.04 9.07
N LYS A 80 17.77 1.22 7.79
CA LYS A 80 17.79 2.54 7.15
C LYS A 80 16.44 2.87 6.49
N ILE A 81 15.36 2.91 7.30
CA ILE A 81 14.00 3.12 6.77
C ILE A 81 13.37 4.34 7.40
N ILE A 82 12.71 5.13 6.57
CA ILE A 82 11.89 6.28 6.98
C ILE A 82 10.47 6.05 6.49
N ILE A 83 9.49 6.26 7.35
CA ILE A 83 8.09 6.39 6.95
C ILE A 83 7.87 7.85 6.53
N SER A 84 7.56 8.06 5.28
CA SER A 84 7.32 9.39 4.72
C SER A 84 5.84 9.78 4.78
N ASP A 85 4.94 8.81 4.72
CA ASP A 85 3.50 9.05 4.76
C ASP A 85 2.74 7.82 5.28
N ILE A 86 1.57 8.07 5.87
CA ILE A 86 0.62 7.07 6.32
C ILE A 86 -0.75 7.44 5.75
N SER A 87 -1.38 6.50 5.07
CA SER A 87 -2.74 6.67 4.54
C SER A 87 -3.66 5.58 5.08
N VAL A 88 -4.68 5.96 5.84
CA VAL A 88 -5.71 5.06 6.37
C VAL A 88 -7.01 5.36 5.66
N TYR A 89 -7.58 4.38 4.95
CA TYR A 89 -8.73 4.68 4.11
C TYR A 89 -9.66 3.48 3.87
N ARG A 90 -10.92 3.81 3.51
CA ARG A 90 -11.94 2.90 3.00
C ARG A 90 -12.23 3.18 1.53
N ASN A 91 -12.23 2.12 0.71
CA ASN A 91 -12.70 2.15 -0.66
C ASN A 91 -14.12 1.58 -0.75
N TYR A 92 -14.91 2.18 -1.64
CA TYR A 92 -16.28 1.79 -1.95
C TYR A 92 -16.40 1.30 -3.39
N TYR A 93 -17.51 0.60 -3.64
CA TYR A 93 -17.94 0.27 -5.00
C TYR A 93 -18.24 1.55 -5.80
N PHE A 94 -17.91 1.52 -7.07
CA PHE A 94 -18.43 2.44 -8.07
C PHE A 94 -18.79 1.67 -9.34
N ASP A 95 -19.79 2.17 -10.07
CA ASP A 95 -20.38 1.51 -11.22
C ASP A 95 -19.50 1.59 -12.48
N ASP A 96 -19.88 0.79 -13.51
CA ASP A 96 -19.14 0.69 -14.76
C ASP A 96 -19.05 2.01 -15.53
N LYS A 97 -20.00 2.95 -15.33
CA LYS A 97 -19.97 4.27 -15.98
C LYS A 97 -18.77 5.11 -15.52
N ASN A 98 -18.28 4.84 -14.31
CA ASN A 98 -17.12 5.51 -13.74
C ASN A 98 -15.80 4.77 -14.00
N LEU A 99 -15.81 3.57 -14.63
CA LEU A 99 -14.59 2.80 -14.93
C LEU A 99 -13.69 3.47 -15.98
N LEU A 100 -14.23 4.39 -16.79
CA LEU A 100 -13.45 5.16 -17.77
C LEU A 100 -12.55 6.21 -17.12
N ASN A 101 -12.86 6.60 -15.87
CA ASN A 101 -12.09 7.54 -15.08
C ASN A 101 -11.37 6.80 -13.96
N GLU A 102 -10.10 7.15 -13.73
CA GLU A 102 -9.38 6.59 -12.62
C GLU A 102 -9.96 7.07 -11.28
N GLN A 103 -10.30 6.10 -10.40
CA GLN A 103 -10.72 6.33 -9.03
C GLN A 103 -9.75 5.59 -8.10
N TYR A 104 -9.23 6.25 -7.06
CA TYR A 104 -8.34 5.68 -6.04
C TYR A 104 -7.31 4.65 -6.57
N SER A 105 -6.65 4.94 -7.67
CA SER A 105 -5.62 4.08 -8.29
C SER A 105 -6.14 2.70 -8.76
N ASN A 106 -7.36 2.63 -9.28
CA ASN A 106 -7.94 1.39 -9.84
C ASN A 106 -7.37 0.99 -11.20
N PHE A 107 -6.51 1.81 -11.81
CA PHE A 107 -5.79 1.47 -13.04
C PHE A 107 -4.38 0.95 -12.72
N TYR A 108 -3.89 -0.01 -13.51
CA TYR A 108 -2.52 -0.50 -13.37
C TYR A 108 -1.51 0.62 -13.60
N HIS A 109 -0.58 0.77 -12.66
CA HIS A 109 0.51 1.72 -12.71
C HIS A 109 1.70 1.24 -11.84
N CYS A 110 2.88 1.79 -12.11
CA CYS A 110 3.94 1.86 -11.14
C CYS A 110 3.94 3.27 -10.54
N ASP A 111 4.28 3.38 -9.27
CA ASP A 111 4.44 4.69 -8.65
C ASP A 111 5.62 5.43 -9.28
N HIS A 112 5.47 6.75 -9.51
CA HIS A 112 6.51 7.61 -10.09
C HIS A 112 7.42 8.18 -8.99
N TYR A 113 7.96 7.31 -8.13
CA TYR A 113 8.91 7.69 -7.09
C TYR A 113 10.26 7.00 -7.33
N LEU A 114 11.21 7.30 -6.45
CA LEU A 114 12.52 6.65 -6.48
C LEU A 114 12.38 5.13 -6.31
N LYS A 115 13.26 4.37 -6.93
CA LYS A 115 13.31 2.90 -6.78
C LYS A 115 13.54 2.45 -5.34
N THR A 116 14.00 3.35 -4.48
CA THR A 116 14.18 3.13 -3.04
C THR A 116 12.87 3.19 -2.25
N MET A 117 11.77 3.66 -2.86
CA MET A 117 10.46 3.69 -2.23
C MET A 117 9.77 2.33 -2.32
N PHE A 118 9.16 1.95 -1.24
CA PHE A 118 8.29 0.79 -1.16
C PHE A 118 7.10 1.08 -0.23
N LYS A 119 6.07 0.26 -0.30
CA LYS A 119 4.88 0.40 0.54
C LYS A 119 4.68 -0.82 1.43
N VAL A 120 4.18 -0.56 2.63
CA VAL A 120 3.62 -1.58 3.50
C VAL A 120 2.11 -1.39 3.54
N PHE A 121 1.38 -2.46 3.20
CA PHE A 121 -0.06 -2.52 3.24
C PHE A 121 -0.48 -3.42 4.39
N ILE A 122 -1.39 -2.96 5.26
CA ILE A 122 -1.96 -3.76 6.34
C ILE A 122 -3.49 -3.77 6.19
N ILE A 123 -4.07 -4.96 6.15
CA ILE A 123 -5.52 -5.17 6.04
C ILE A 123 -6.18 -4.80 7.37
N LEU A 124 -7.16 -3.89 7.34
CA LEU A 124 -7.95 -3.46 8.51
C LEU A 124 -9.28 -4.20 8.65
N ASP A 125 -9.75 -4.86 7.60
CA ASP A 125 -10.89 -5.77 7.58
C ASP A 125 -10.62 -6.89 6.59
N ASP A 126 -11.25 -8.06 6.74
CA ASP A 126 -11.01 -9.22 5.87
C ASP A 126 -11.15 -8.84 4.39
N VAL A 127 -10.15 -9.18 3.59
CA VAL A 127 -10.11 -8.90 2.16
C VAL A 127 -10.20 -10.19 1.35
N ASP A 128 -11.24 -10.27 0.53
CA ASP A 128 -11.46 -11.32 -0.46
C ASP A 128 -11.62 -10.74 -1.88
N GLU A 129 -12.00 -11.56 -2.84
CA GLU A 129 -12.23 -11.12 -4.23
C GLU A 129 -13.42 -10.15 -4.39
N ASN A 130 -14.33 -10.11 -3.43
CA ASN A 130 -15.52 -9.25 -3.45
C ASN A 130 -15.25 -7.87 -2.83
N THR A 131 -14.27 -7.78 -1.96
CA THR A 131 -13.91 -6.52 -1.26
C THR A 131 -12.88 -5.69 -2.02
N GLY A 132 -12.46 -6.12 -3.22
CA GLY A 132 -11.57 -5.36 -4.09
C GLY A 132 -10.11 -5.37 -3.61
N PRO A 133 -9.42 -6.52 -3.65
CA PRO A 133 -8.04 -6.65 -3.21
C PRO A 133 -7.08 -5.77 -4.03
N LEU A 134 -5.89 -5.51 -3.50
CA LEU A 134 -4.79 -5.00 -4.31
C LEU A 134 -4.37 -6.06 -5.31
N TYR A 135 -4.32 -5.71 -6.59
CA TYR A 135 -3.76 -6.54 -7.66
C TYR A 135 -2.38 -6.03 -8.02
N PHE A 136 -1.42 -6.93 -8.18
CA PHE A 136 -0.09 -6.55 -8.63
C PHE A 136 0.59 -7.69 -9.39
N PHE A 137 1.61 -7.33 -10.17
CA PHE A 137 2.52 -8.27 -10.80
C PHE A 137 3.87 -8.17 -10.12
N ASP A 138 4.56 -9.29 -9.97
CA ASP A 138 5.93 -9.28 -9.48
C ASP A 138 6.85 -8.45 -10.40
N LYS A 139 8.01 -8.10 -9.91
CA LYS A 139 9.00 -7.31 -10.65
C LYS A 139 9.42 -7.93 -11.98
N LYS A 140 9.55 -9.27 -12.04
CA LYS A 140 9.92 -10.00 -13.25
C LYS A 140 8.83 -9.92 -14.31
N THR A 141 7.59 -10.13 -13.91
CA THR A 141 6.41 -10.03 -14.78
C THR A 141 6.18 -8.59 -15.22
N THR A 142 6.31 -7.62 -14.32
CA THR A 142 6.21 -6.18 -14.62
C THR A 142 7.21 -5.76 -15.70
N LYS A 143 8.47 -6.19 -15.61
CA LYS A 143 9.50 -5.93 -16.63
C LYS A 143 9.15 -6.49 -18.01
N LYS A 144 8.36 -7.56 -18.08
CA LYS A 144 7.87 -8.11 -19.37
C LYS A 144 6.66 -7.32 -19.90
N ILE A 145 5.80 -6.84 -19.01
CA ILE A 145 4.57 -6.13 -19.36
C ILE A 145 4.88 -4.73 -19.89
N ILE A 146 5.70 -3.95 -19.18
CA ILE A 146 5.91 -2.53 -19.46
C ILE A 146 6.35 -2.27 -20.92
N PRO A 147 7.39 -2.91 -21.48
CA PRO A 147 7.84 -2.59 -22.83
C PRO A 147 6.86 -2.97 -23.93
N LYS A 148 6.04 -4.01 -23.73
CA LYS A 148 5.22 -4.61 -24.77
C LYS A 148 3.75 -4.23 -24.68
N PHE A 149 3.26 -4.03 -23.49
CA PHE A 149 1.81 -3.95 -23.23
C PHE A 149 1.42 -2.67 -22.47
N TYR A 150 2.35 -1.91 -21.92
CA TYR A 150 2.07 -0.71 -21.14
C TYR A 150 2.38 0.57 -21.94
N LYS A 151 1.36 1.09 -22.67
CA LYS A 151 1.48 2.37 -23.38
C LYS A 151 1.01 3.56 -22.55
N SER A 152 -0.03 3.38 -21.75
CA SER A 152 -0.55 4.42 -20.85
C SER A 152 -1.36 3.82 -19.72
N ARG A 153 -1.56 4.60 -18.66
CA ARG A 153 -2.33 4.21 -17.48
C ARG A 153 -3.79 3.80 -17.82
N ASN A 154 -4.37 4.39 -18.86
CA ASN A 154 -5.79 4.22 -19.21
C ASN A 154 -6.11 3.01 -20.10
N ASN A 155 -5.13 2.43 -20.83
CA ASN A 155 -5.44 1.53 -21.95
C ASN A 155 -5.38 0.03 -21.64
N TYR A 156 -5.14 -0.42 -20.39
CA TYR A 156 -4.65 -1.77 -20.15
C TYR A 156 -5.38 -2.62 -19.13
N ASN A 157 -6.35 -2.08 -18.39
CA ASN A 157 -6.92 -2.81 -17.26
C ASN A 157 -7.60 -4.13 -17.60
N SER A 158 -8.32 -4.22 -18.74
CA SER A 158 -9.04 -5.44 -19.12
C SER A 158 -8.13 -6.49 -19.78
N LYS A 159 -7.17 -6.05 -20.61
CA LYS A 159 -6.33 -6.98 -21.39
C LYS A 159 -5.20 -7.59 -20.59
N LEU A 160 -4.61 -6.87 -19.62
CA LEU A 160 -3.49 -7.39 -18.83
C LEU A 160 -3.89 -8.62 -18.00
N ASN A 161 -5.06 -8.61 -17.40
CA ASN A 161 -5.55 -9.75 -16.61
C ASN A 161 -5.90 -10.98 -17.46
N GLN A 162 -6.15 -10.81 -18.76
CA GLN A 162 -6.38 -11.91 -19.69
C GLN A 162 -5.06 -12.59 -20.12
N ILE A 163 -3.96 -11.83 -20.18
CA ILE A 163 -2.66 -12.31 -20.66
C ILE A 163 -1.79 -12.78 -19.48
N PHE A 164 -1.86 -12.08 -18.35
CA PHE A 164 -1.03 -12.33 -17.19
C PHE A 164 -1.88 -12.54 -15.94
N LYS A 165 -1.49 -13.53 -15.12
CA LYS A 165 -2.13 -13.78 -13.82
C LYS A 165 -1.59 -12.78 -12.78
N ALA A 166 -2.41 -11.81 -12.39
CA ALA A 166 -2.09 -10.91 -11.29
C ALA A 166 -2.11 -11.62 -9.94
N ILE A 167 -1.21 -11.24 -9.05
CA ILE A 167 -1.23 -11.61 -7.65
C ILE A 167 -2.26 -10.74 -6.94
N LYS A 168 -3.06 -11.34 -6.05
CA LYS A 168 -4.09 -10.65 -5.27
C LYS A 168 -3.65 -10.62 -3.81
N PHE A 169 -3.63 -9.44 -3.21
CA PHE A 169 -3.43 -9.32 -1.77
C PHE A 169 -4.78 -9.48 -1.07
N THR A 170 -5.14 -10.74 -0.81
CA THR A 170 -6.30 -11.15 -0.02
C THR A 170 -5.82 -11.69 1.32
N GLY A 171 -6.69 -11.69 2.32
CA GLY A 171 -6.35 -12.26 3.63
C GLY A 171 -7.23 -11.75 4.75
N LYS A 172 -6.83 -12.08 5.97
CA LYS A 172 -7.53 -11.70 7.19
C LYS A 172 -7.01 -10.38 7.75
N ILE A 173 -7.82 -9.75 8.59
CA ILE A 173 -7.43 -8.55 9.33
C ILE A 173 -6.03 -8.70 9.96
N GLY A 174 -5.21 -7.66 9.80
CA GLY A 174 -3.82 -7.59 10.26
C GLY A 174 -2.80 -8.15 9.28
N GLU A 175 -3.18 -8.92 8.25
CA GLU A 175 -2.21 -9.42 7.28
C GLU A 175 -1.49 -8.29 6.55
N THR A 176 -0.18 -8.48 6.35
CA THR A 176 0.73 -7.43 5.96
C THR A 176 1.53 -7.81 4.72
N LEU A 177 1.58 -6.88 3.76
CA LEU A 177 2.36 -6.99 2.53
C LEU A 177 3.39 -5.86 2.45
N ILE A 178 4.66 -6.20 2.17
CA ILE A 178 5.69 -5.26 1.71
C ILE A 178 5.74 -5.33 0.20
N CYS A 179 5.66 -4.20 -0.51
CA CYS A 179 5.67 -4.17 -1.98
C CYS A 179 6.45 -2.97 -2.52
N SER A 180 7.36 -3.23 -3.47
CA SER A 180 8.04 -2.21 -4.27
C SER A 180 7.12 -1.71 -5.37
N THR A 181 6.23 -0.78 -5.03
CA THR A 181 5.21 -0.27 -5.95
C THR A 181 5.77 0.57 -7.09
N THR A 182 7.03 0.97 -7.01
CA THR A 182 7.76 1.63 -8.11
C THR A 182 8.25 0.62 -9.18
N GLU A 183 8.39 -0.66 -8.82
CA GLU A 183 8.89 -1.72 -9.70
C GLU A 183 7.83 -2.81 -10.00
N CYS A 184 6.76 -2.87 -9.21
CA CYS A 184 5.65 -3.80 -9.35
C CYS A 184 4.43 -3.05 -9.90
N LEU A 185 4.01 -3.38 -11.12
CA LEU A 185 2.81 -2.85 -11.73
C LEU A 185 1.60 -3.28 -10.90
N HIS A 186 0.84 -2.33 -10.36
CA HIS A 186 -0.20 -2.61 -9.37
C HIS A 186 -1.44 -1.73 -9.58
N LYS A 187 -2.56 -2.14 -9.00
CA LYS A 187 -3.79 -1.36 -8.92
C LYS A 187 -4.63 -1.70 -7.70
N ALA A 188 -5.43 -0.76 -7.25
CA ALA A 188 -6.51 -1.04 -6.31
C ALA A 188 -7.63 -1.81 -7.01
N GLY A 189 -8.13 -2.87 -6.40
CA GLY A 189 -9.36 -3.52 -6.83
C GLY A 189 -10.58 -2.70 -6.40
N ILE A 190 -11.68 -2.89 -7.11
CA ILE A 190 -12.95 -2.24 -6.83
C ILE A 190 -13.79 -3.20 -6.02
N PRO A 191 -14.23 -2.81 -4.81
CA PRO A 191 -15.20 -3.61 -4.05
C PRO A 191 -16.48 -3.84 -4.86
N LYS A 192 -17.11 -4.99 -4.70
CA LYS A 192 -18.46 -5.23 -5.24
C LYS A 192 -19.49 -4.37 -4.51
N LYS A 193 -20.68 -4.23 -5.11
CA LYS A 193 -21.81 -3.49 -4.50
C LYS A 193 -22.05 -3.98 -3.06
N ASN A 194 -22.22 -3.05 -2.14
CA ASN A 194 -22.40 -3.30 -0.70
C ASN A 194 -21.18 -3.93 -0.01
N LYS A 195 -20.01 -3.88 -0.63
CA LYS A 195 -18.73 -4.26 -0.01
C LYS A 195 -17.80 -3.06 0.05
N THR A 196 -16.87 -3.12 1.00
CA THR A 196 -15.83 -2.11 1.20
C THR A 196 -14.48 -2.78 1.41
N ARG A 197 -13.41 -1.99 1.30
CA ARG A 197 -12.08 -2.41 1.69
C ARG A 197 -11.46 -1.35 2.59
N ASP A 198 -11.07 -1.75 3.79
CA ASP A 198 -10.34 -0.93 4.75
C ASP A 198 -8.87 -1.34 4.78
N ILE A 199 -7.99 -0.36 4.64
CA ILE A 199 -6.56 -0.61 4.57
C ILE A 199 -5.77 0.57 5.12
N VAL A 200 -4.62 0.29 5.71
CA VAL A 200 -3.60 1.29 5.98
C VAL A 200 -2.39 1.04 5.09
N VAL A 201 -1.84 2.12 4.55
CA VAL A 201 -0.67 2.11 3.68
C VAL A 201 0.39 3.01 4.26
N TYR A 202 1.59 2.48 4.42
CA TYR A 202 2.79 3.24 4.81
C TYR A 202 3.68 3.39 3.58
N ASN A 203 4.03 4.61 3.25
CA ASN A 203 5.07 4.90 2.27
C ASN A 203 6.42 4.96 2.98
N LEU A 204 7.35 4.09 2.56
CA LEU A 204 8.65 3.95 3.18
C LEU A 204 9.75 4.20 2.16
N PHE A 205 10.85 4.78 2.64
CA PHE A 205 12.07 4.93 1.87
C PHE A 205 13.22 4.20 2.56
N ASN A 206 13.99 3.45 1.78
CA ASN A 206 15.31 3.01 2.23
C ASN A 206 16.23 4.24 2.17
N TYR A 207 16.62 4.73 3.34
CA TYR A 207 17.43 5.92 3.49
C TYR A 207 18.90 5.57 3.51
N GLU A 208 19.65 6.08 2.53
CA GLU A 208 21.09 6.20 2.60
C GLU A 208 21.45 7.68 2.79
N LYS A 209 22.36 7.96 3.77
CA LYS A 209 22.69 9.32 4.22
C LYS A 209 23.16 10.26 3.08
N ASP A 210 23.61 9.66 2.01
CA ASP A 210 24.16 10.34 0.83
C ASP A 210 23.21 10.33 -0.39
N ASP A 211 21.91 9.95 -0.20
CA ASP A 211 20.94 10.02 -1.27
C ASP A 211 20.59 11.49 -1.57
N PRO A 212 20.95 12.01 -2.76
CA PRO A 212 20.73 13.42 -3.11
C PRO A 212 19.26 13.85 -3.07
N TRP A 213 18.32 12.91 -3.18
CA TRP A 213 16.88 13.17 -3.07
C TRP A 213 16.39 13.40 -1.65
N TYR A 214 17.12 12.96 -0.65
CA TYR A 214 16.79 13.25 0.76
C TYR A 214 16.82 14.75 1.06
N PHE A 215 17.66 15.49 0.36
CA PHE A 215 17.83 16.93 0.55
C PHE A 215 16.91 17.80 -0.32
N GLN A 216 16.24 17.23 -1.33
CA GLN A 216 15.47 18.01 -2.30
C GLN A 216 13.95 18.05 -2.04
N SER A 217 13.41 17.24 -1.14
CA SER A 217 11.98 17.26 -0.86
C SER A 217 11.65 17.89 0.48
N ASP A 218 11.45 19.20 0.52
CA ASP A 218 10.91 19.92 1.69
C ASP A 218 9.58 19.35 2.18
N LEU A 219 8.78 18.77 1.27
CA LEU A 219 7.53 18.07 1.59
C LEU A 219 7.76 16.76 2.36
N SER A 220 8.71 15.93 1.94
CA SER A 220 9.04 14.68 2.64
C SER A 220 9.66 14.97 4.01
N HIS A 221 10.40 16.07 4.13
CA HIS A 221 11.02 16.49 5.38
C HIS A 221 9.97 16.99 6.39
N SER A 222 8.95 17.70 5.95
CA SER A 222 7.86 18.18 6.82
C SER A 222 6.95 17.03 7.28
N LEU A 223 6.67 16.06 6.43
CA LEU A 223 5.87 14.88 6.75
C LEU A 223 6.67 13.89 7.62
N SER A 224 7.94 13.62 7.32
CA SER A 224 8.80 12.75 8.13
C SER A 224 9.06 13.33 9.53
N LYS A 225 9.12 14.65 9.69
CA LYS A 225 9.15 15.31 11.02
C LYS A 225 7.86 15.12 11.80
N LYS A 226 6.68 15.09 11.13
CA LYS A 226 5.38 14.84 11.78
C LYS A 226 5.20 13.38 12.17
N ILE A 227 5.64 12.44 11.33
CA ILE A 227 5.48 11.01 11.56
C ILE A 227 6.59 10.48 12.47
N GLY A 228 7.80 11.04 12.38
CA GLY A 228 8.98 10.68 13.15
C GLY A 228 9.60 9.36 12.69
N LYS A 229 10.79 9.07 13.20
CA LYS A 229 11.49 7.80 12.98
C LYS A 229 10.75 6.68 13.71
N ILE A 230 10.44 5.59 13.02
CA ILE A 230 10.15 4.32 13.69
C ILE A 230 11.50 3.62 13.82
N ASN A 231 11.91 3.32 15.04
CA ASN A 231 13.06 2.46 15.31
C ASN A 231 12.63 1.02 15.01
N ILE A 232 13.19 0.47 13.93
CA ILE A 232 12.96 -0.91 13.52
C ILE A 232 14.05 -1.79 14.12
#